data_a57eb13af9f519098684108c907c1fb2
#
_entry.id   a57eb13af9f519098684108c907c1fb2
#
_cell.length_a   1.000
_cell.length_b   1.000
_cell.length_c   1.000
_cell.angle_alpha   90.00
_cell.angle_beta   90.00
_cell.angle_gamma   90.00
#
_symmetry.space_group_name_H-M   'P 1'
#
loop_
_entity.id
_entity.type
_entity.pdbx_description
1 polymer ?
#
loop_
_entity_poly.entity_id
_entity_poly.type
_entity_poly.pdbx_seq_one_letter_code
_entity_poly.pdbx_strand_id
1 'polypeptide(L)'
;MGILTIKENKDMRLRPPSVPLINIDPFFNVWSPADKLTDVDTAHWTGYTNAILGTVNIDGETFRLIGKDHGENIPAMKQVEMDVDSFSTTYVFEEKGVRLQLVFTSPIMPDDLYYLTRPVSYLEIRKEAIDGHRHNVSVKLACAEQFCVDRVGDDEVETEILTLEGGIKSVKMGSKGQKLLAYDADDARICWGYFYLSTDAPKAQVGVEKKTISFYTYRNLPEETAEMTFVTAEAKLGDSTLFTFAYDDVKSIQYYGKNLTSYWNMNGEKITDEIVAAHADYETVLTMCDMFADDMFVHAVRAGGEKYAELLQLAFRQTIAAHKLAMDENGEVLWISKECYSNGCAATVDVSYPSIPLFLLYNPELVKGMMRPIYKFAATDAWKYDFAPHDAGRYPLLNGQVYGLKNGELLFEKQMPVEECGNMLIMEATVAIATGDASFANEHMDVLDQWVKYLIANGRDPENQLCTDD
;
A
#
# COMPACT_ATOMS: atom_id res chain seq x y z
N MET A 1 18.89 9.14 31.01
CA MET A 1 18.19 10.37 30.58
C MET A 1 16.79 9.95 30.24
N GLY A 2 15.79 10.43 30.96
CA GLY A 2 14.49 9.78 31.00
C GLY A 2 13.74 9.78 29.67
N ILE A 3 13.29 8.61 29.27
CA ILE A 3 12.28 8.39 28.25
C ILE A 3 11.01 9.10 28.76
N LEU A 4 10.66 10.21 28.13
CA LEU A 4 9.36 10.84 28.32
C LEU A 4 8.31 9.84 27.78
N THR A 5 7.73 9.09 28.69
CA THR A 5 6.52 8.31 28.42
C THR A 5 5.38 9.31 28.22
N ILE A 6 5.18 9.76 26.96
CA ILE A 6 3.98 10.53 26.58
C ILE A 6 2.86 9.51 26.41
N LYS A 7 2.35 9.02 27.53
CA LYS A 7 1.17 8.14 27.60
C LYS A 7 0.17 8.70 28.59
N GLU A 8 -0.34 9.91 28.34
CA GLU A 8 -1.51 10.38 29.08
C GLU A 8 -2.23 11.50 28.30
N ASN A 9 -2.95 11.11 27.23
CA ASN A 9 -4.20 11.75 26.82
C ASN A 9 -4.90 10.88 25.77
N LYS A 10 -5.59 9.81 26.22
CA LYS A 10 -6.33 8.89 25.35
C LYS A 10 -7.55 9.50 24.63
N ASP A 11 -7.94 10.73 25.00
CA ASP A 11 -9.22 11.32 24.58
C ASP A 11 -9.15 12.16 23.28
N MET A 12 -7.99 12.25 22.59
CA MET A 12 -7.83 13.16 21.44
C MET A 12 -7.13 12.56 20.21
N ARG A 13 -6.99 11.25 20.11
CA ARG A 13 -6.37 10.65 18.93
C ARG A 13 -7.26 10.77 17.69
N LEU A 14 -6.65 11.16 16.58
CA LEU A 14 -7.30 11.26 15.29
C LEU A 14 -7.84 9.89 14.85
N ARG A 15 -9.16 9.80 14.68
CA ARG A 15 -9.80 8.62 14.12
C ARG A 15 -9.89 8.78 12.59
N PRO A 16 -9.12 8.05 11.79
CA PRO A 16 -9.24 8.15 10.33
C PRO A 16 -10.58 7.55 9.85
N PRO A 17 -11.17 8.07 8.77
CA PRO A 17 -12.39 7.53 8.18
C PRO A 17 -12.24 6.07 7.72
N SER A 18 -11.05 5.70 7.27
CA SER A 18 -10.64 4.33 6.95
C SER A 18 -9.29 4.06 7.57
N VAL A 19 -9.18 2.92 8.25
CA VAL A 19 -7.99 2.53 9.03
C VAL A 19 -7.10 1.64 8.15
N PRO A 20 -5.81 2.00 7.94
CA PRO A 20 -4.89 1.19 7.15
C PRO A 20 -4.51 -0.09 7.90
N LEU A 21 -4.53 -1.23 7.21
CA LEU A 21 -4.09 -2.53 7.75
C LEU A 21 -2.87 -3.08 7.00
N ILE A 22 -2.92 -3.10 5.68
CA ILE A 22 -1.82 -3.47 4.78
C ILE A 22 -1.60 -2.29 3.83
N ASN A 23 -0.36 -1.81 3.71
CA ASN A 23 -0.02 -0.65 2.88
C ASN A 23 1.32 -0.87 2.17
N ILE A 24 1.34 -1.70 1.13
CA ILE A 24 2.57 -1.99 0.38
C ILE A 24 2.64 -1.13 -0.89
N ASP A 25 1.63 -1.21 -1.75
CA ASP A 25 1.57 -0.50 -3.03
C ASP A 25 0.12 -0.32 -3.50
N PRO A 26 -0.15 0.31 -4.66
CA PRO A 26 -1.51 0.56 -5.15
C PRO A 26 -2.38 -0.69 -5.33
N PHE A 27 -1.80 -1.86 -5.52
CA PHE A 27 -2.52 -3.11 -5.70
C PHE A 27 -2.58 -3.97 -4.44
N PHE A 28 -1.55 -3.90 -3.59
CA PHE A 28 -1.50 -4.65 -2.34
C PHE A 28 -1.68 -3.74 -1.13
N ASN A 29 -2.92 -3.39 -0.87
CA ASN A 29 -3.32 -2.62 0.29
C ASN A 29 -4.69 -3.07 0.79
N VAL A 30 -4.92 -2.93 2.10
CA VAL A 30 -6.15 -3.32 2.81
C VAL A 30 -6.47 -2.30 3.87
N TRP A 31 -7.74 -1.91 3.95
CA TRP A 31 -8.28 -0.89 4.85
C TRP A 31 -9.50 -1.41 5.61
N SER A 32 -9.72 -0.90 6.81
CA SER A 32 -10.97 -1.09 7.55
C SER A 32 -11.79 0.21 7.55
N PRO A 33 -12.89 0.27 6.78
CA PRO A 33 -13.69 1.49 6.63
C PRO A 33 -14.78 1.64 7.72
N ALA A 34 -14.51 1.17 8.96
CA ALA A 34 -15.45 1.23 10.07
C ALA A 34 -14.75 1.49 11.41
N ASP A 35 -15.52 1.86 12.45
CA ASP A 35 -15.00 2.09 13.80
C ASP A 35 -14.55 0.81 14.49
N LYS A 36 -15.24 -0.29 14.22
CA LYS A 36 -14.87 -1.61 14.72
C LYS A 36 -14.49 -2.51 13.57
N LEU A 37 -13.43 -3.26 13.76
CA LEU A 37 -12.92 -4.20 12.76
C LEU A 37 -13.92 -5.32 12.41
N THR A 38 -14.99 -5.47 13.20
CA THR A 38 -16.06 -6.44 13.03
C THR A 38 -17.36 -5.89 12.45
N ASP A 39 -17.46 -4.57 12.17
CA ASP A 39 -18.71 -3.97 11.69
C ASP A 39 -18.89 -4.13 10.18
N VAL A 40 -17.79 -4.12 9.42
CA VAL A 40 -17.75 -4.32 7.96
C VAL A 40 -16.58 -5.20 7.57
N ASP A 41 -16.57 -5.68 6.33
CA ASP A 41 -15.40 -6.37 5.78
C ASP A 41 -14.30 -5.38 5.44
N THR A 42 -13.07 -5.86 5.40
CA THR A 42 -11.92 -5.10 4.93
C THR A 42 -12.04 -4.83 3.43
N ALA A 43 -11.49 -3.70 2.99
CA ALA A 43 -11.61 -3.20 1.63
C ALA A 43 -10.25 -2.79 1.04
N HIS A 44 -10.16 -2.82 -0.28
CA HIS A 44 -9.13 -2.14 -1.05
C HIS A 44 -9.42 -0.62 -1.06
N TRP A 45 -8.43 0.24 -1.36
CA TRP A 45 -8.65 1.70 -1.43
C TRP A 45 -9.75 2.09 -2.43
N THR A 46 -10.01 1.29 -3.47
CA THR A 46 -11.10 1.51 -4.45
C THR A 46 -12.50 1.40 -3.82
N GLY A 47 -12.60 0.96 -2.57
CA GLY A 47 -13.86 0.63 -1.91
C GLY A 47 -14.41 -0.75 -2.24
N TYR A 48 -13.72 -1.51 -3.10
CA TYR A 48 -14.02 -2.91 -3.35
C TYR A 48 -13.67 -3.74 -2.12
N THR A 49 -14.54 -4.67 -1.72
CA THR A 49 -14.24 -5.57 -0.61
C THR A 49 -13.03 -6.44 -0.93
N ASN A 50 -12.07 -6.46 -0.02
CA ASN A 50 -10.90 -7.34 0.00
C ASN A 50 -10.92 -8.07 1.34
N ALA A 51 -11.76 -9.09 1.43
CA ALA A 51 -12.16 -9.65 2.72
C ALA A 51 -11.03 -10.43 3.40
N ILE A 52 -10.64 -9.94 4.58
CA ILE A 52 -9.98 -10.72 5.62
C ILE A 52 -11.05 -11.01 6.68
N LEU A 53 -11.36 -12.27 6.92
CA LEU A 53 -12.24 -12.72 7.99
C LEU A 53 -11.41 -13.34 9.10
N GLY A 54 -11.71 -13.00 10.35
CA GLY A 54 -11.02 -13.53 11.51
C GLY A 54 -11.99 -13.98 12.60
N THR A 55 -11.79 -15.19 13.11
CA THR A 55 -12.52 -15.71 14.28
C THR A 55 -11.56 -16.17 15.35
N VAL A 56 -11.98 -16.06 16.60
CA VAL A 56 -11.27 -16.62 17.77
C VAL A 56 -12.17 -17.60 18.50
N ASN A 57 -11.60 -18.73 18.90
CA ASN A 57 -12.23 -19.65 19.84
C ASN A 57 -11.55 -19.51 21.20
N ILE A 58 -12.35 -19.20 22.22
CA ILE A 58 -11.91 -19.11 23.62
C ILE A 58 -12.67 -20.16 24.40
N ASP A 59 -11.95 -21.19 24.87
CA ASP A 59 -12.51 -22.29 25.71
C ASP A 59 -13.76 -22.98 25.12
N GLY A 60 -13.83 -23.05 23.77
CA GLY A 60 -14.94 -23.67 23.03
C GLY A 60 -16.02 -22.69 22.54
N GLU A 61 -15.97 -21.42 22.91
CA GLU A 61 -16.87 -20.39 22.39
C GLU A 61 -16.17 -19.58 21.30
N THR A 62 -16.87 -19.33 20.18
CA THR A 62 -16.31 -18.64 19.01
C THR A 62 -16.84 -17.23 18.90
N PHE A 63 -15.93 -16.27 18.60
CA PHE A 63 -16.22 -14.86 18.39
C PHE A 63 -15.58 -14.37 17.09
N ARG A 64 -16.17 -13.34 16.46
CA ARG A 64 -15.56 -12.65 15.33
C ARG A 64 -14.53 -11.63 15.83
N LEU A 65 -13.38 -11.57 15.14
CA LEU A 65 -12.33 -10.57 15.33
C LEU A 65 -12.26 -9.58 14.16
N ILE A 66 -12.41 -10.10 12.92
CA ILE A 66 -12.28 -9.33 11.69
C ILE A 66 -13.45 -9.70 10.77
N GLY A 67 -14.04 -8.68 10.13
CA GLY A 67 -15.12 -8.82 9.18
C GLY A 67 -16.53 -8.90 9.81
N LYS A 68 -17.55 -8.56 9.02
CA LYS A 68 -18.96 -8.60 9.43
C LYS A 68 -19.48 -10.04 9.54
N ASP A 69 -20.66 -10.22 10.13
CA ASP A 69 -21.35 -11.50 10.13
C ASP A 69 -22.00 -11.78 8.78
N HIS A 70 -21.69 -12.93 8.20
CA HIS A 70 -22.24 -13.40 6.92
C HIS A 70 -23.37 -14.44 7.12
N GLY A 71 -24.13 -14.31 8.21
CA GLY A 71 -25.28 -15.18 8.51
C GLY A 71 -24.94 -16.40 9.37
N GLU A 72 -23.72 -16.47 9.90
CA GLU A 72 -23.30 -17.55 10.81
C GLU A 72 -23.75 -17.28 12.26
N ASN A 73 -24.20 -16.07 12.57
CA ASN A 73 -24.60 -15.61 13.90
C ASN A 73 -23.50 -15.74 14.96
N ILE A 74 -22.23 -15.56 14.54
CA ILE A 74 -21.09 -15.56 15.45
C ILE A 74 -21.00 -14.18 16.10
N PRO A 75 -21.03 -14.05 17.45
CA PRO A 75 -20.93 -12.77 18.12
C PRO A 75 -19.55 -12.12 17.87
N ALA A 76 -19.52 -10.79 17.79
CA ALA A 76 -18.27 -10.04 17.73
C ALA A 76 -17.58 -10.03 19.11
N MET A 77 -16.27 -10.25 19.16
CA MET A 77 -15.48 -9.97 20.34
C MET A 77 -15.49 -8.46 20.63
N LYS A 78 -15.53 -8.06 21.88
CA LYS A 78 -15.61 -6.66 22.27
C LYS A 78 -14.30 -5.94 21.97
N GLN A 79 -14.29 -5.06 20.97
CA GLN A 79 -13.17 -4.13 20.72
C GLN A 79 -13.16 -3.02 21.77
N VAL A 80 -12.02 -2.81 22.42
CA VAL A 80 -11.87 -1.82 23.53
C VAL A 80 -10.93 -0.69 23.15
N GLU A 81 -10.01 -0.89 22.20
CA GLU A 81 -9.05 0.13 21.77
C GLU A 81 -8.70 -0.04 20.30
N MET A 82 -8.31 1.05 19.65
CA MET A 82 -7.69 1.09 18.33
C MET A 82 -6.67 2.23 18.30
N ASP A 83 -5.49 1.95 17.74
CA ASP A 83 -4.41 2.92 17.56
C ASP A 83 -3.77 2.78 16.20
N VAL A 84 -3.30 3.89 15.62
CA VAL A 84 -2.65 3.95 14.30
C VAL A 84 -1.37 4.75 14.41
N ASP A 85 -0.26 4.18 13.97
CA ASP A 85 1.00 4.89 13.78
C ASP A 85 1.48 4.80 12.31
N SER A 86 2.73 5.19 12.06
CA SER A 86 3.31 5.26 10.72
C SER A 86 3.46 3.91 10.02
N PHE A 87 3.52 2.81 10.75
CA PHE A 87 3.76 1.46 10.21
C PHE A 87 2.72 0.46 10.67
N SER A 88 2.11 0.69 11.84
CA SER A 88 1.26 -0.28 12.51
C SER A 88 -0.13 0.26 12.78
N THR A 89 -1.07 -0.68 12.84
CA THR A 89 -2.42 -0.46 13.37
C THR A 89 -2.71 -1.52 14.40
N THR A 90 -3.03 -1.09 15.60
CA THR A 90 -3.29 -1.96 16.75
C THR A 90 -4.76 -1.94 17.12
N TYR A 91 -5.38 -3.11 17.24
CA TYR A 91 -6.70 -3.29 17.83
C TYR A 91 -6.60 -4.11 19.10
N VAL A 92 -7.34 -3.72 20.13
CA VAL A 92 -7.43 -4.47 21.39
C VAL A 92 -8.85 -4.97 21.59
N PHE A 93 -8.98 -6.24 21.88
CA PHE A 93 -10.24 -6.91 22.15
C PHE A 93 -10.23 -7.58 23.52
N GLU A 94 -11.39 -7.62 24.21
CA GLU A 94 -11.56 -8.29 25.50
C GLU A 94 -12.85 -9.10 25.54
N GLU A 95 -12.74 -10.40 25.88
CA GLU A 95 -13.86 -11.30 26.08
C GLU A 95 -13.44 -12.49 26.94
N LYS A 96 -14.33 -12.99 27.79
CA LYS A 96 -14.13 -14.23 28.57
C LYS A 96 -12.80 -14.28 29.35
N GLY A 97 -12.34 -13.18 29.91
CA GLY A 97 -11.09 -13.14 30.67
C GLY A 97 -9.83 -13.14 29.81
N VAL A 98 -9.97 -13.02 28.49
CA VAL A 98 -8.87 -12.93 27.51
C VAL A 98 -8.83 -11.56 26.89
N ARG A 99 -7.63 -10.95 26.85
CA ARG A 99 -7.32 -9.78 26.01
C ARG A 99 -6.52 -10.25 24.81
N LEU A 100 -6.92 -9.81 23.61
CA LEU A 100 -6.17 -9.98 22.38
C LEU A 100 -5.75 -8.61 21.85
N GLN A 101 -4.48 -8.49 21.46
CA GLN A 101 -3.96 -7.35 20.72
C GLN A 101 -3.61 -7.83 19.32
N LEU A 102 -4.25 -7.27 18.30
CA LEU A 102 -3.97 -7.49 16.88
C LEU A 102 -3.14 -6.33 16.36
N VAL A 103 -1.91 -6.59 15.95
CA VAL A 103 -0.98 -5.58 15.43
C VAL A 103 -0.71 -5.87 13.95
N PHE A 104 -1.28 -5.04 13.08
CA PHE A 104 -1.00 -5.06 11.65
C PHE A 104 0.18 -4.14 11.37
N THR A 105 1.26 -4.63 10.76
CA THR A 105 2.46 -3.85 10.46
C THR A 105 2.85 -4.02 8.99
N SER A 106 3.08 -2.89 8.30
CA SER A 106 3.70 -2.83 6.97
C SER A 106 5.01 -2.05 7.07
N PRO A 107 6.18 -2.70 6.88
CA PRO A 107 7.49 -2.07 7.12
C PRO A 107 7.95 -1.21 5.92
N ILE A 108 7.18 -0.20 5.58
CA ILE A 108 7.33 0.67 4.40
C ILE A 108 8.34 1.82 4.65
N MET A 109 9.59 1.48 4.99
CA MET A 109 10.65 2.44 5.33
C MET A 109 11.26 3.11 4.09
N PRO A 110 11.07 4.42 3.86
CA PRO A 110 11.55 5.07 2.63
C PRO A 110 13.07 5.25 2.57
N ASP A 111 13.77 5.16 3.69
CA ASP A 111 15.23 5.20 3.80
C ASP A 111 15.89 3.84 3.57
N ASP A 112 15.13 2.76 3.46
CA ASP A 112 15.58 1.42 3.09
C ASP A 112 14.72 0.83 1.96
N LEU A 113 15.24 0.86 0.73
CA LEU A 113 14.51 0.43 -0.47
C LEU A 113 14.11 -1.06 -0.45
N TYR A 114 14.84 -1.90 0.27
CA TYR A 114 14.48 -3.31 0.43
C TYR A 114 13.23 -3.46 1.28
N TYR A 115 13.19 -2.88 2.49
CA TYR A 115 12.01 -2.93 3.34
C TYR A 115 10.83 -2.15 2.77
N LEU A 116 11.08 -1.03 2.07
CA LEU A 116 10.05 -0.27 1.37
C LEU A 116 9.27 -1.12 0.37
N THR A 117 9.93 -2.10 -0.27
CA THR A 117 9.32 -2.89 -1.36
C THR A 117 9.10 -4.36 -1.03
N ARG A 118 9.64 -4.87 0.06
CA ARG A 118 9.39 -6.26 0.47
C ARG A 118 7.87 -6.47 0.63
N PRO A 119 7.23 -7.30 -0.22
CA PRO A 119 5.77 -7.34 -0.32
C PRO A 119 5.18 -8.26 0.74
N VAL A 120 5.61 -8.08 1.99
CA VAL A 120 5.19 -8.85 3.16
C VAL A 120 4.72 -7.90 4.25
N SER A 121 3.47 -8.05 4.65
CA SER A 121 2.87 -7.36 5.79
C SER A 121 2.59 -8.38 6.90
N TYR A 122 2.59 -7.91 8.14
CA TYR A 122 2.48 -8.74 9.32
C TYR A 122 1.16 -8.56 10.04
N LEU A 123 0.68 -9.62 10.68
CA LEU A 123 -0.31 -9.57 11.73
C LEU A 123 0.21 -10.38 12.93
N GLU A 124 0.63 -9.68 13.96
CA GLU A 124 0.93 -10.29 15.25
C GLU A 124 -0.31 -10.28 16.13
N ILE A 125 -0.61 -11.42 16.73
CA ILE A 125 -1.69 -11.55 17.71
C ILE A 125 -1.07 -11.90 19.07
N ARG A 126 -1.14 -10.94 19.99
CA ARG A 126 -0.69 -11.09 21.38
C ARG A 126 -1.87 -11.44 22.26
N LYS A 127 -1.67 -12.42 23.13
CA LYS A 127 -2.70 -12.92 24.05
C LYS A 127 -2.30 -12.71 25.49
N GLU A 128 -3.22 -12.17 26.30
CA GLU A 128 -3.08 -12.02 27.74
C GLU A 128 -4.32 -12.58 28.45
N ALA A 129 -4.13 -13.32 29.55
CA ALA A 129 -5.21 -13.69 30.45
C ALA A 129 -5.38 -12.58 31.52
N ILE A 130 -6.54 -11.93 31.54
CA ILE A 130 -6.81 -10.78 32.42
C ILE A 130 -7.62 -11.14 33.66
N ASP A 131 -8.06 -12.37 33.80
CA ASP A 131 -8.81 -12.91 34.96
C ASP A 131 -7.97 -13.82 35.85
N GLY A 132 -6.69 -14.03 35.53
CA GLY A 132 -5.77 -14.88 36.26
C GLY A 132 -5.91 -16.38 35.97
N HIS A 133 -6.76 -16.77 34.99
CA HIS A 133 -6.95 -18.15 34.58
C HIS A 133 -6.20 -18.47 33.28
N ARG A 134 -5.99 -19.76 32.99
CA ARG A 134 -5.45 -20.20 31.72
C ARG A 134 -6.59 -20.48 30.75
N HIS A 135 -6.51 -19.90 29.55
CA HIS A 135 -7.48 -20.10 28.48
C HIS A 135 -6.86 -20.85 27.31
N ASN A 136 -7.67 -21.73 26.70
CA ASN A 136 -7.33 -22.34 25.42
C ASN A 136 -7.88 -21.43 24.30
N VAL A 137 -6.98 -20.79 23.57
CA VAL A 137 -7.35 -19.80 22.53
C VAL A 137 -6.77 -20.23 21.20
N SER A 138 -7.59 -20.28 20.17
CA SER A 138 -7.15 -20.44 18.77
C SER A 138 -7.79 -19.38 17.89
N VAL A 139 -7.06 -18.98 16.84
CA VAL A 139 -7.53 -18.00 15.84
C VAL A 139 -7.53 -18.66 14.47
N LYS A 140 -8.57 -18.40 13.69
CA LYS A 140 -8.66 -18.72 12.27
C LYS A 140 -8.79 -17.44 11.47
N LEU A 141 -7.89 -17.26 10.49
CA LEU A 141 -7.94 -16.22 9.47
C LEU A 141 -8.38 -16.83 8.15
N ALA A 142 -9.15 -16.09 7.36
CA ALA A 142 -9.54 -16.46 6.00
C ALA A 142 -9.46 -15.24 5.08
N CYS A 143 -8.75 -15.37 3.96
CA CYS A 143 -8.56 -14.31 2.96
C CYS A 143 -9.22 -14.71 1.65
N ALA A 144 -10.07 -13.83 1.10
CA ALA A 144 -10.88 -14.11 -0.08
C ALA A 144 -10.09 -14.01 -1.39
N GLU A 145 -10.57 -14.68 -2.43
CA GLU A 145 -10.02 -14.59 -3.80
C GLU A 145 -9.95 -13.16 -4.36
N GLN A 146 -10.65 -12.21 -3.74
CA GLN A 146 -10.63 -10.78 -4.06
C GLN A 146 -9.23 -10.15 -3.99
N PHE A 147 -8.27 -10.81 -3.34
CA PHE A 147 -6.87 -10.39 -3.32
C PHE A 147 -6.15 -10.60 -4.66
N CYS A 148 -6.62 -11.50 -5.52
CA CYS A 148 -5.93 -11.87 -6.76
C CYS A 148 -6.82 -11.87 -8.02
N VAL A 149 -8.03 -11.34 -7.93
CA VAL A 149 -8.91 -11.09 -9.08
C VAL A 149 -9.41 -9.66 -9.07
N ASP A 150 -9.51 -9.03 -10.24
CA ASP A 150 -10.04 -7.67 -10.35
C ASP A 150 -11.52 -7.64 -9.94
N ARG A 151 -12.32 -8.58 -10.45
CA ARG A 151 -13.72 -8.77 -10.08
C ARG A 151 -14.01 -10.23 -9.82
N VAL A 152 -14.86 -10.49 -8.82
CA VAL A 152 -15.32 -11.84 -8.52
C VAL A 152 -16.06 -12.41 -9.72
N GLY A 153 -15.65 -13.61 -10.15
CA GLY A 153 -16.22 -14.28 -11.32
C GLY A 153 -15.54 -13.99 -12.66
N ASP A 154 -14.59 -13.05 -12.74
CA ASP A 154 -13.84 -12.76 -13.97
C ASP A 154 -12.81 -13.85 -14.30
N ASP A 155 -12.36 -14.58 -13.31
CA ASP A 155 -11.41 -15.66 -13.47
C ASP A 155 -11.57 -16.70 -12.35
N GLU A 156 -11.18 -17.94 -12.62
CA GLU A 156 -11.01 -18.94 -11.59
C GLU A 156 -9.69 -18.74 -10.85
N VAL A 157 -9.65 -19.12 -9.57
CA VAL A 157 -8.42 -19.10 -8.80
C VAL A 157 -7.83 -20.50 -8.63
N GLU A 158 -6.52 -20.54 -8.54
CA GLU A 158 -5.77 -21.73 -8.14
C GLU A 158 -5.16 -21.53 -6.77
N THR A 159 -4.99 -22.62 -6.02
CA THR A 159 -4.45 -22.60 -4.67
C THR A 159 -3.43 -23.70 -4.47
N GLU A 160 -2.44 -23.46 -3.62
CA GLU A 160 -1.39 -24.41 -3.29
C GLU A 160 -1.04 -24.33 -1.79
N ILE A 161 -0.92 -25.47 -1.13
CA ILE A 161 -0.46 -25.56 0.27
C ILE A 161 1.03 -25.84 0.27
N LEU A 162 1.78 -25.01 0.99
CA LEU A 162 3.23 -25.07 1.05
C LEU A 162 3.70 -25.26 2.51
N THR A 163 4.86 -25.87 2.65
CA THR A 163 5.65 -25.80 3.88
C THR A 163 7.02 -25.25 3.50
N LEU A 164 7.31 -24.05 3.97
CA LEU A 164 8.55 -23.35 3.68
C LEU A 164 9.65 -23.73 4.67
N GLU A 165 10.86 -23.19 4.46
CA GLU A 165 11.97 -23.35 5.39
C GLU A 165 11.57 -22.89 6.80
N GLY A 166 12.18 -23.47 7.83
CA GLY A 166 11.78 -23.22 9.23
C GLY A 166 10.44 -23.86 9.64
N GLY A 167 9.76 -24.59 8.72
CA GLY A 167 8.47 -25.23 9.01
C GLY A 167 7.26 -24.30 8.89
N ILE A 168 7.45 -23.10 8.34
CA ILE A 168 6.39 -22.11 8.09
C ILE A 168 5.32 -22.73 7.19
N LYS A 169 4.08 -22.71 7.67
CA LYS A 169 2.91 -23.12 6.90
C LYS A 169 2.40 -21.98 6.07
N SER A 170 2.23 -22.20 4.78
CA SER A 170 1.77 -21.19 3.83
C SER A 170 0.71 -21.76 2.91
N VAL A 171 -0.26 -20.93 2.54
CA VAL A 171 -1.20 -21.21 1.47
C VAL A 171 -1.15 -20.08 0.46
N LYS A 172 -0.99 -20.48 -0.81
CA LYS A 172 -0.89 -19.59 -1.97
C LYS A 172 -2.22 -19.58 -2.72
N MET A 173 -2.59 -18.43 -3.28
CA MET A 173 -3.76 -18.27 -4.14
C MET A 173 -3.43 -17.28 -5.26
N GLY A 174 -3.87 -17.58 -6.48
CA GLY A 174 -3.69 -16.70 -7.65
C GLY A 174 -4.77 -16.92 -8.70
N SER A 175 -4.98 -15.93 -9.56
CA SER A 175 -5.83 -16.06 -10.73
C SER A 175 -5.24 -17.10 -11.70
N LYS A 176 -6.04 -17.99 -12.26
CA LYS A 176 -5.57 -18.97 -13.27
C LYS A 176 -5.18 -18.31 -14.59
N GLY A 177 -5.86 -17.24 -14.96
CA GLY A 177 -5.63 -16.56 -16.24
C GLY A 177 -4.35 -15.74 -16.27
N GLN A 178 -3.80 -15.35 -15.11
CA GLN A 178 -2.55 -14.59 -15.01
C GLN A 178 -2.45 -13.47 -16.06
N LYS A 179 -3.45 -12.60 -16.10
CA LYS A 179 -3.57 -11.51 -17.10
C LYS A 179 -2.58 -10.39 -16.76
N LEU A 180 -1.28 -10.66 -16.94
CA LEU A 180 -0.18 -9.77 -16.59
C LEU A 180 -0.37 -8.37 -17.19
N LEU A 181 -0.46 -7.34 -16.33
CA LEU A 181 -0.51 -5.92 -16.74
C LEU A 181 -1.66 -5.63 -17.73
N ALA A 182 -2.80 -6.34 -17.63
CA ALA A 182 -3.87 -6.25 -18.61
C ALA A 182 -4.90 -5.15 -18.35
N TYR A 183 -4.90 -4.56 -17.15
CA TYR A 183 -5.86 -3.53 -16.74
C TYR A 183 -5.15 -2.25 -16.31
N ASP A 184 -5.67 -1.12 -16.75
CA ASP A 184 -5.13 0.22 -16.54
C ASP A 184 -6.20 1.28 -16.19
N ALA A 185 -7.28 0.89 -15.54
CA ALA A 185 -8.35 1.80 -15.11
C ALA A 185 -8.04 2.45 -13.75
N ASP A 186 -8.76 3.52 -13.39
CA ASP A 186 -8.68 4.14 -12.07
C ASP A 186 -8.93 3.14 -10.94
N ASP A 187 -10.03 2.39 -11.04
CA ASP A 187 -10.47 1.39 -10.07
C ASP A 187 -9.90 -0.01 -10.30
N ALA A 188 -8.93 -0.18 -11.23
CA ALA A 188 -8.31 -1.47 -11.50
C ALA A 188 -7.63 -2.04 -10.25
N ARG A 189 -7.86 -3.33 -10.02
CA ARG A 189 -7.18 -4.14 -9.02
C ARG A 189 -6.35 -5.22 -9.71
N ILE A 190 -5.43 -5.82 -9.00
CA ILE A 190 -4.57 -6.83 -9.58
C ILE A 190 -5.37 -8.11 -9.92
N CYS A 191 -5.11 -8.69 -11.10
CA CYS A 191 -5.70 -9.95 -11.56
C CYS A 191 -4.64 -10.93 -12.07
N TRP A 192 -3.42 -10.78 -11.59
CA TRP A 192 -2.28 -11.65 -11.83
C TRP A 192 -1.42 -11.74 -10.57
N GLY A 193 -0.43 -12.64 -10.58
CA GLY A 193 0.40 -12.87 -9.41
C GLY A 193 -0.28 -13.74 -8.35
N TYR A 194 0.30 -13.76 -7.16
CA TYR A 194 -0.07 -14.71 -6.12
C TYR A 194 -0.07 -14.09 -4.73
N PHE A 195 -1.17 -14.25 -4.04
CA PHE A 195 -1.32 -13.94 -2.62
C PHE A 195 -0.89 -15.12 -1.75
N TYR A 196 -0.25 -14.85 -0.62
CA TYR A 196 0.19 -15.83 0.36
C TYR A 196 -0.29 -15.45 1.76
N LEU A 197 -0.86 -16.43 2.48
CA LEU A 197 -1.15 -16.35 3.91
C LEU A 197 -0.27 -17.38 4.63
N SER A 198 0.58 -16.94 5.55
CA SER A 198 1.57 -17.82 6.19
C SER A 198 1.63 -17.63 7.71
N THR A 199 2.11 -18.65 8.42
CA THR A 199 2.40 -18.60 9.87
C THR A 199 3.44 -19.66 10.24
N ASP A 200 4.28 -19.36 11.21
CA ASP A 200 5.23 -20.28 11.83
C ASP A 200 4.70 -20.91 13.13
N ALA A 201 3.45 -20.61 13.50
CA ALA A 201 2.85 -21.11 14.72
C ALA A 201 2.90 -22.65 14.81
N PRO A 202 3.33 -23.22 15.92
CA PRO A 202 3.44 -24.66 16.08
C PRO A 202 2.09 -25.36 15.84
N LYS A 203 2.09 -26.39 14.97
CA LYS A 203 0.90 -27.18 14.61
C LYS A 203 -0.21 -26.38 13.91
N ALA A 204 0.11 -25.20 13.38
CA ALA A 204 -0.83 -24.45 12.56
C ALA A 204 -1.31 -25.28 11.37
N GLN A 205 -2.55 -25.06 10.98
CA GLN A 205 -3.17 -25.64 9.80
C GLN A 205 -3.45 -24.53 8.79
N VAL A 206 -3.08 -24.76 7.54
CA VAL A 206 -3.46 -23.89 6.41
C VAL A 206 -4.34 -24.70 5.48
N GLY A 207 -5.26 -24.03 4.80
CA GLY A 207 -6.23 -24.73 3.98
C GLY A 207 -6.96 -23.82 3.02
N VAL A 208 -7.95 -24.38 2.35
CA VAL A 208 -8.80 -23.71 1.39
C VAL A 208 -10.26 -24.06 1.72
N GLU A 209 -11.13 -23.06 1.70
CA GLU A 209 -12.57 -23.28 1.88
C GLU A 209 -13.36 -22.41 0.90
N LYS A 210 -14.61 -22.79 0.66
CA LYS A 210 -15.56 -21.94 -0.06
C LYS A 210 -16.57 -21.38 0.90
N LYS A 211 -16.88 -20.10 0.74
CA LYS A 211 -17.84 -19.40 1.58
C LYS A 211 -18.63 -18.40 0.74
N THR A 212 -19.93 -18.33 0.99
CA THR A 212 -20.80 -17.29 0.39
C THR A 212 -20.78 -16.07 1.29
N ILE A 213 -20.38 -14.93 0.72
CA ILE A 213 -20.39 -13.64 1.41
C ILE A 213 -21.09 -12.57 0.57
N SER A 214 -21.61 -11.54 1.24
CA SER A 214 -22.02 -10.30 0.59
C SER A 214 -20.86 -9.30 0.61
N PHE A 215 -20.66 -8.58 -0.49
CA PHE A 215 -19.49 -7.71 -0.69
C PHE A 215 -19.81 -6.52 -1.59
N TYR A 216 -19.04 -5.44 -1.46
CA TYR A 216 -19.12 -4.28 -2.34
C TYR A 216 -18.17 -4.45 -3.52
N THR A 217 -18.65 -4.15 -4.73
CA THR A 217 -17.87 -4.19 -5.98
C THR A 217 -17.27 -2.84 -6.36
N TYR A 218 -17.82 -1.77 -5.81
CA TYR A 218 -17.35 -0.39 -5.98
C TYR A 218 -18.02 0.49 -4.92
N ARG A 219 -17.42 1.62 -4.62
CA ARG A 219 -18.01 2.58 -3.67
C ARG A 219 -19.43 2.98 -4.10
N ASN A 220 -20.37 2.98 -3.14
CA ASN A 220 -21.77 3.35 -3.31
C ASN A 220 -22.63 2.45 -4.22
N LEU A 221 -22.15 1.31 -4.68
CA LEU A 221 -22.99 0.30 -5.32
C LEU A 221 -23.63 -0.63 -4.27
N PRO A 222 -24.79 -1.21 -4.58
CA PRO A 222 -25.37 -2.26 -3.74
C PRO A 222 -24.41 -3.42 -3.54
N GLU A 223 -24.50 -4.09 -2.38
CA GLU A 223 -23.78 -5.32 -2.15
C GLU A 223 -24.21 -6.41 -3.13
N GLU A 224 -23.24 -7.16 -3.63
CA GLU A 224 -23.45 -8.40 -4.33
C GLU A 224 -23.25 -9.59 -3.39
N THR A 225 -23.66 -10.78 -3.78
CA THR A 225 -23.46 -12.01 -3.01
C THR A 225 -22.95 -13.09 -3.94
N ALA A 226 -21.83 -13.73 -3.58
CA ALA A 226 -21.26 -14.85 -4.30
C ALA A 226 -20.57 -15.86 -3.38
N GLU A 227 -20.48 -17.10 -3.87
CA GLU A 227 -19.57 -18.09 -3.29
C GLU A 227 -18.15 -17.79 -3.77
N MET A 228 -17.21 -17.68 -2.84
CA MET A 228 -15.81 -17.37 -3.12
C MET A 228 -14.89 -18.39 -2.51
N THR A 229 -13.68 -18.49 -3.08
CA THR A 229 -12.58 -19.26 -2.51
C THR A 229 -11.87 -18.42 -1.45
N PHE A 230 -11.61 -19.02 -0.30
CA PHE A 230 -10.82 -18.46 0.79
C PHE A 230 -9.61 -19.34 1.07
N VAL A 231 -8.45 -18.73 1.20
CA VAL A 231 -7.29 -19.37 1.82
C VAL A 231 -7.32 -19.12 3.33
N THR A 232 -7.00 -20.13 4.11
CA THR A 232 -7.17 -20.09 5.58
C THR A 232 -5.90 -20.44 6.31
N ALA A 233 -5.70 -19.85 7.50
CA ALA A 233 -4.70 -20.25 8.46
C ALA A 233 -5.32 -20.30 9.86
N GLU A 234 -5.16 -21.43 10.55
CA GLU A 234 -5.64 -21.63 11.92
C GLU A 234 -4.47 -21.99 12.84
N ALA A 235 -4.37 -21.28 13.94
CA ALA A 235 -3.32 -21.51 14.93
C ALA A 235 -3.86 -21.44 16.36
N LYS A 236 -3.30 -22.27 17.22
CA LYS A 236 -3.43 -22.11 18.67
C LYS A 236 -2.51 -20.97 19.10
N LEU A 237 -3.07 -19.97 19.81
CA LEU A 237 -2.28 -18.82 20.23
C LEU A 237 -1.31 -19.15 21.36
N GLY A 238 -0.03 -18.82 21.17
CA GLY A 238 0.94 -18.58 22.21
C GLY A 238 0.73 -17.25 22.92
N ASP A 239 1.72 -16.73 23.62
CA ASP A 239 1.69 -15.35 24.14
C ASP A 239 1.74 -14.34 23.00
N SER A 240 2.54 -14.64 21.96
CA SER A 240 2.54 -14.00 20.65
C SER A 240 2.43 -15.04 19.54
N THR A 241 1.73 -14.72 18.45
CA THR A 241 1.57 -15.58 17.27
C THR A 241 1.58 -14.72 16.02
N LEU A 242 2.47 -15.04 15.08
CA LEU A 242 2.69 -14.28 13.87
C LEU A 242 2.00 -14.90 12.65
N PHE A 243 1.31 -14.05 11.89
CA PHE A 243 0.85 -14.33 10.53
C PHE A 243 1.45 -13.32 9.57
N THR A 244 1.70 -13.75 8.33
CA THR A 244 2.14 -12.85 7.27
C THR A 244 1.21 -12.92 6.07
N PHE A 245 0.98 -11.75 5.47
CA PHE A 245 0.32 -11.56 4.18
C PHE A 245 1.37 -11.13 3.18
N ALA A 246 1.51 -11.85 2.06
CA ALA A 246 2.48 -11.50 1.05
C ALA A 246 1.85 -11.56 -0.35
N TYR A 247 2.40 -10.77 -1.29
CA TYR A 247 1.94 -10.75 -2.67
C TYR A 247 3.12 -10.72 -3.64
N ASP A 248 3.19 -11.70 -4.53
CA ASP A 248 4.10 -11.73 -5.68
C ASP A 248 3.35 -11.25 -6.92
N ASP A 249 3.62 -10.05 -7.38
CA ASP A 249 2.97 -9.47 -8.56
C ASP A 249 3.65 -9.87 -9.90
N VAL A 250 4.68 -10.71 -9.86
CA VAL A 250 5.40 -11.27 -11.00
C VAL A 250 5.95 -10.21 -11.95
N LYS A 251 5.13 -9.29 -12.39
CA LYS A 251 5.45 -8.04 -13.11
C LYS A 251 4.63 -6.92 -12.54
N SER A 252 5.32 -5.85 -12.16
CA SER A 252 4.75 -4.73 -11.43
C SER A 252 4.24 -3.62 -12.30
N ILE A 253 5.04 -3.22 -13.28
CA ILE A 253 4.73 -2.12 -14.22
C ILE A 253 5.23 -2.44 -15.62
N GLN A 254 4.60 -1.84 -16.62
CA GLN A 254 5.18 -1.74 -17.96
C GLN A 254 5.76 -0.34 -18.16
N TYR A 255 7.03 -0.26 -18.51
CA TYR A 255 7.75 0.99 -18.69
C TYR A 255 8.30 1.08 -20.11
N TYR A 256 7.65 1.88 -20.95
CA TYR A 256 7.96 2.02 -22.39
C TYR A 256 8.15 0.68 -23.09
N GLY A 257 7.13 -0.18 -22.96
CA GLY A 257 7.09 -1.52 -23.58
C GLY A 257 7.88 -2.60 -22.87
N LYS A 258 8.56 -2.30 -21.76
CA LYS A 258 9.31 -3.27 -20.94
C LYS A 258 8.52 -3.62 -19.67
N ASN A 259 8.29 -4.91 -19.43
CA ASN A 259 7.65 -5.40 -18.23
C ASN A 259 8.68 -5.53 -17.10
N LEU A 260 8.65 -4.61 -16.13
CA LEU A 260 9.58 -4.59 -15.00
C LEU A 260 9.00 -5.36 -13.81
N THR A 261 9.89 -5.94 -13.02
CA THR A 261 9.58 -6.49 -11.70
C THR A 261 9.62 -5.39 -10.64
N SER A 262 9.10 -5.67 -9.46
CA SER A 262 9.34 -4.82 -8.30
C SER A 262 10.84 -4.78 -7.94
N TYR A 263 11.25 -3.77 -7.20
CA TYR A 263 12.64 -3.63 -6.77
C TYR A 263 13.10 -4.83 -5.93
N TRP A 264 12.26 -5.38 -5.05
CA TRP A 264 12.62 -6.48 -4.16
C TRP A 264 13.05 -7.76 -4.91
N ASN A 265 12.53 -8.01 -6.14
CA ASN A 265 12.83 -9.21 -6.92
C ASN A 265 13.58 -8.91 -8.23
N MET A 266 14.26 -7.77 -8.30
CA MET A 266 14.98 -7.35 -9.50
C MET A 266 16.13 -8.32 -9.91
N ASN A 267 16.70 -9.07 -8.97
CA ASN A 267 17.74 -10.06 -9.23
C ASN A 267 17.20 -11.51 -9.28
N GLY A 268 15.87 -11.69 -9.22
CA GLY A 268 15.23 -12.99 -9.28
C GLY A 268 14.99 -13.64 -7.91
N GLU A 269 14.92 -12.85 -6.85
CA GLU A 269 14.50 -13.26 -5.51
C GLU A 269 13.10 -13.89 -5.58
N LYS A 270 12.83 -14.85 -4.70
CA LYS A 270 11.54 -15.54 -4.63
C LYS A 270 10.74 -15.07 -3.43
N ILE A 271 9.46 -14.89 -3.62
CA ILE A 271 8.55 -14.51 -2.54
C ILE A 271 8.58 -15.49 -1.36
N THR A 272 8.82 -16.78 -1.61
CA THR A 272 8.94 -17.79 -0.55
C THR A 272 10.15 -17.53 0.36
N ASP A 273 11.25 -17.05 -0.20
CA ASP A 273 12.45 -16.72 0.54
C ASP A 273 12.23 -15.43 1.33
N GLU A 274 11.49 -14.48 0.76
CA GLU A 274 11.07 -13.24 1.45
C GLU A 274 10.12 -13.50 2.63
N ILE A 275 9.18 -14.46 2.48
CA ILE A 275 8.32 -14.88 3.59
C ILE A 275 9.16 -15.51 4.72
N VAL A 276 10.14 -16.35 4.39
CA VAL A 276 11.04 -16.96 5.37
C VAL A 276 11.88 -15.90 6.08
N ALA A 277 12.46 -14.97 5.32
CA ALA A 277 13.22 -13.84 5.87
C ALA A 277 12.34 -12.98 6.80
N ALA A 278 11.11 -12.71 6.40
CA ALA A 278 10.17 -11.91 7.17
C ALA A 278 9.82 -12.53 8.53
N HIS A 279 9.67 -13.86 8.59
CA HIS A 279 9.48 -14.56 9.88
C HIS A 279 10.77 -14.55 10.72
N ALA A 280 11.93 -14.62 10.09
CA ALA A 280 13.21 -14.67 10.79
C ALA A 280 13.64 -13.30 11.36
N ASP A 281 13.33 -12.20 10.67
CA ASP A 281 13.75 -10.86 11.04
C ASP A 281 12.67 -10.00 11.71
N TYR A 282 11.46 -10.56 11.95
CA TYR A 282 10.27 -9.82 12.42
C TYR A 282 10.55 -8.88 13.59
N GLU A 283 11.17 -9.38 14.68
CA GLU A 283 11.47 -8.58 15.87
C GLU A 283 12.42 -7.41 15.57
N THR A 284 13.37 -7.62 14.67
CA THR A 284 14.29 -6.57 14.21
C THR A 284 13.54 -5.52 13.41
N VAL A 285 12.73 -5.95 12.48
CA VAL A 285 11.92 -5.05 11.62
C VAL A 285 10.93 -4.25 12.44
N LEU A 286 10.24 -4.89 13.39
CA LEU A 286 9.33 -4.20 14.31
C LEU A 286 10.05 -3.10 15.11
N THR A 287 11.25 -3.43 15.65
CA THR A 287 12.07 -2.45 16.36
C THR A 287 12.47 -1.28 15.47
N MET A 288 12.83 -1.53 14.21
CA MET A 288 13.17 -0.47 13.26
C MET A 288 11.96 0.41 12.95
N CYS A 289 10.78 -0.17 12.74
CA CYS A 289 9.52 0.55 12.53
C CYS A 289 9.18 1.43 13.75
N ASP A 290 9.27 0.88 14.96
CA ASP A 290 8.97 1.62 16.19
C ASP A 290 9.93 2.81 16.36
N MET A 291 11.23 2.60 16.15
CA MET A 291 12.24 3.68 16.24
C MET A 291 11.99 4.79 15.22
N PHE A 292 11.67 4.43 13.98
CA PHE A 292 11.37 5.39 12.92
C PHE A 292 10.07 6.16 13.23
N ALA A 293 9.02 5.46 13.66
CA ALA A 293 7.74 6.07 14.02
C ALA A 293 7.87 7.05 15.18
N ASP A 294 8.61 6.67 16.23
CA ASP A 294 8.88 7.51 17.39
C ASP A 294 9.66 8.78 17.00
N ASP A 295 10.72 8.64 16.19
CA ASP A 295 11.52 9.78 15.72
C ASP A 295 10.68 10.74 14.88
N MET A 296 9.93 10.22 13.91
CA MET A 296 9.01 11.01 13.08
C MET A 296 7.95 11.72 13.93
N PHE A 297 7.33 11.03 14.88
CA PHE A 297 6.31 11.60 15.76
C PHE A 297 6.87 12.75 16.61
N VAL A 298 8.03 12.56 17.24
CA VAL A 298 8.68 13.59 18.05
C VAL A 298 9.01 14.84 17.24
N HIS A 299 9.54 14.66 16.02
CA HIS A 299 9.83 15.78 15.13
C HIS A 299 8.55 16.49 14.65
N ALA A 300 7.51 15.74 14.31
CA ALA A 300 6.22 16.28 13.89
C ALA A 300 5.53 17.07 15.03
N VAL A 301 5.57 16.56 16.27
CA VAL A 301 5.03 17.28 17.45
C VAL A 301 5.76 18.62 17.64
N ARG A 302 7.09 18.65 17.47
CA ARG A 302 7.87 19.91 17.56
C ARG A 302 7.51 20.91 16.47
N ALA A 303 7.18 20.39 15.25
CA ALA A 303 6.84 21.23 14.10
C ALA A 303 5.40 21.78 14.16
N GLY A 304 4.41 20.97 14.56
CA GLY A 304 3.00 21.33 14.45
C GLY A 304 2.08 20.87 15.60
N GLY A 305 2.65 20.24 16.64
CA GLY A 305 1.89 19.69 17.77
C GLY A 305 1.34 18.28 17.52
N GLU A 306 0.69 17.70 18.53
CA GLU A 306 0.25 16.30 18.53
C GLU A 306 -0.71 15.96 17.38
N LYS A 307 -1.73 16.81 17.12
CA LYS A 307 -2.69 16.59 16.03
C LYS A 307 -2.03 16.57 14.65
N TYR A 308 -1.02 17.40 14.45
CA TYR A 308 -0.23 17.40 13.22
C TYR A 308 0.56 16.09 13.09
N ALA A 309 1.17 15.64 14.20
CA ALA A 309 1.93 14.38 14.19
C ALA A 309 1.03 13.16 13.87
N GLU A 310 -0.16 13.08 14.46
CA GLU A 310 -1.13 12.02 14.15
C GLU A 310 -1.58 12.05 12.68
N LEU A 311 -1.87 13.25 12.14
CA LEU A 311 -2.21 13.40 10.71
C LEU A 311 -1.05 12.99 9.81
N LEU A 312 0.18 13.37 10.17
CA LEU A 312 1.38 13.04 9.41
C LEU A 312 1.62 11.52 9.34
N GLN A 313 1.41 10.79 10.43
CA GLN A 313 1.53 9.33 10.45
C GLN A 313 0.56 8.66 9.49
N LEU A 314 -0.69 9.13 9.43
CA LEU A 314 -1.67 8.61 8.49
C LEU A 314 -1.31 8.98 7.04
N ALA A 315 -0.94 10.25 6.79
CA ALA A 315 -0.53 10.73 5.48
C ALA A 315 0.70 9.98 4.94
N PHE A 316 1.66 9.65 5.81
CA PHE A 316 2.82 8.82 5.48
C PHE A 316 2.40 7.47 4.90
N ARG A 317 1.51 6.73 5.56
CA ARG A 317 1.01 5.44 5.07
C ARG A 317 0.25 5.56 3.76
N GLN A 318 -0.61 6.57 3.63
CA GLN A 318 -1.39 6.82 2.41
C GLN A 318 -0.49 7.15 1.23
N THR A 319 0.49 8.02 1.43
CA THR A 319 1.41 8.45 0.38
C THR A 319 2.22 7.27 -0.15
N ILE A 320 2.81 6.45 0.72
CA ILE A 320 3.62 5.30 0.29
C ILE A 320 2.74 4.25 -0.40
N ALA A 321 1.55 3.95 0.14
CA ALA A 321 0.61 2.99 -0.45
C ALA A 321 0.13 3.37 -1.87
N ALA A 322 0.27 4.64 -2.26
CA ALA A 322 -0.07 5.12 -3.60
C ALA A 322 1.09 5.00 -4.62
N HIS A 323 2.22 4.40 -4.23
CA HIS A 323 3.41 4.30 -5.07
C HIS A 323 3.90 2.87 -5.24
N LYS A 324 4.61 2.62 -6.34
CA LYS A 324 5.32 1.37 -6.62
C LYS A 324 6.78 1.65 -6.94
N LEU A 325 7.69 0.92 -6.30
CA LEU A 325 9.12 0.98 -6.59
C LEU A 325 9.53 -0.12 -7.56
N ALA A 326 10.16 0.28 -8.64
CA ALA A 326 10.81 -0.60 -9.61
C ALA A 326 12.21 -0.06 -9.96
N MET A 327 12.96 -0.81 -10.72
CA MET A 327 14.23 -0.38 -11.30
C MET A 327 14.18 -0.61 -12.81
N ASP A 328 14.67 0.35 -13.57
CA ASP A 328 14.75 0.20 -15.02
C ASP A 328 15.97 -0.61 -15.46
N GLU A 329 16.13 -0.81 -16.77
CA GLU A 329 17.24 -1.59 -17.36
C GLU A 329 18.63 -0.95 -17.14
N ASN A 330 18.68 0.34 -16.83
CA ASN A 330 19.92 1.07 -16.56
C ASN A 330 20.32 1.05 -15.08
N GLY A 331 19.48 0.44 -14.23
CA GLY A 331 19.66 0.44 -12.78
C GLY A 331 19.16 1.72 -12.12
N GLU A 332 18.28 2.48 -12.78
CA GLU A 332 17.67 3.69 -12.25
C GLU A 332 16.41 3.38 -11.46
N VAL A 333 16.30 3.97 -10.28
CA VAL A 333 15.11 3.86 -9.43
C VAL A 333 13.92 4.55 -10.10
N LEU A 334 12.78 3.86 -10.12
CA LEU A 334 11.49 4.37 -10.54
C LEU A 334 10.53 4.31 -9.35
N TRP A 335 10.05 5.46 -8.88
CA TRP A 335 9.07 5.58 -7.80
C TRP A 335 7.76 6.09 -8.37
N ILE A 336 6.88 5.17 -8.74
CA ILE A 336 5.73 5.44 -9.60
C ILE A 336 4.49 5.65 -8.75
N SER A 337 3.96 6.87 -8.78
CA SER A 337 2.65 7.19 -8.22
C SER A 337 1.54 6.62 -9.09
N LYS A 338 0.44 6.19 -8.44
CA LYS A 338 -0.85 5.98 -9.07
C LYS A 338 -1.81 7.06 -8.57
N GLU A 339 -2.34 7.84 -9.49
CA GLU A 339 -3.45 8.73 -9.17
C GLU A 339 -4.70 7.91 -8.87
N CYS A 340 -5.32 8.17 -7.72
CA CYS A 340 -6.45 7.40 -7.19
C CYS A 340 -7.71 8.27 -7.19
N TYR A 341 -8.86 7.67 -7.50
CA TYR A 341 -10.17 8.31 -7.51
C TYR A 341 -10.39 9.42 -8.55
N SER A 342 -9.59 9.48 -9.59
CA SER A 342 -9.70 10.43 -10.68
C SER A 342 -9.64 9.73 -12.04
N ASN A 343 -8.47 9.48 -12.59
CA ASN A 343 -8.29 8.90 -13.93
C ASN A 343 -7.32 7.71 -13.97
N GLY A 344 -6.63 7.42 -12.88
CA GLY A 344 -5.64 6.33 -12.76
C GLY A 344 -4.32 6.62 -13.45
N CYS A 345 -3.98 7.86 -13.75
CA CYS A 345 -2.70 8.23 -14.34
C CYS A 345 -1.51 7.77 -13.47
N ALA A 346 -0.39 7.52 -14.13
CA ALA A 346 0.86 7.08 -13.51
C ALA A 346 1.93 8.15 -13.62
N ALA A 347 2.69 8.35 -12.54
CA ALA A 347 3.70 9.39 -12.42
C ALA A 347 3.15 10.79 -12.74
N THR A 348 1.89 11.05 -12.33
CA THR A 348 1.22 12.33 -12.49
C THR A 348 1.99 13.41 -11.74
N VAL A 349 2.37 14.49 -12.42
CA VAL A 349 3.32 15.48 -11.87
C VAL A 349 2.70 16.27 -10.72
N ASP A 350 1.46 16.75 -10.87
CA ASP A 350 0.71 17.50 -9.86
C ASP A 350 0.32 16.65 -8.63
N VAL A 351 0.23 15.31 -8.78
CA VAL A 351 0.07 14.35 -7.68
C VAL A 351 1.40 14.03 -7.00
N SER A 352 2.48 13.89 -7.77
CA SER A 352 3.82 13.60 -7.24
C SER A 352 4.40 14.80 -6.49
N TYR A 353 4.27 16.02 -7.04
CA TYR A 353 4.82 17.25 -6.49
C TYR A 353 4.44 17.49 -5.00
N PRO A 354 3.18 17.41 -4.56
CA PRO A 354 2.84 17.65 -3.15
C PRO A 354 3.36 16.58 -2.19
N SER A 355 3.76 15.40 -2.69
CA SER A 355 4.29 14.31 -1.88
C SER A 355 5.81 14.38 -1.65
N ILE A 356 6.55 15.19 -2.44
CA ILE A 356 8.02 15.22 -2.38
C ILE A 356 8.60 15.62 -1.02
N PRO A 357 7.99 16.47 -0.17
CA PRO A 357 8.58 16.80 1.13
C PRO A 357 8.89 15.58 1.98
N LEU A 358 8.04 14.54 1.93
CA LEU A 358 8.27 13.27 2.61
C LEU A 358 9.56 12.59 2.09
N PHE A 359 9.68 12.47 0.77
CA PHE A 359 10.79 11.74 0.16
C PHE A 359 12.09 12.55 0.15
N LEU A 360 12.03 13.88 0.03
CA LEU A 360 13.22 14.74 0.21
C LEU A 360 13.83 14.60 1.61
N LEU A 361 12.98 14.38 2.62
CA LEU A 361 13.45 14.24 4.00
C LEU A 361 14.16 12.90 4.23
N TYR A 362 13.62 11.80 3.67
CA TYR A 362 14.11 10.46 3.97
C TYR A 362 14.96 9.85 2.86
N ASN A 363 14.61 10.08 1.59
CA ASN A 363 15.33 9.52 0.44
C ASN A 363 15.10 10.32 -0.85
N PRO A 364 15.92 11.34 -1.14
CA PRO A 364 15.77 12.15 -2.36
C PRO A 364 15.85 11.37 -3.67
N GLU A 365 16.43 10.16 -3.69
CA GLU A 365 16.47 9.30 -4.88
C GLU A 365 15.07 8.87 -5.33
N LEU A 366 14.11 8.75 -4.40
CA LEU A 366 12.72 8.49 -4.73
C LEU A 366 12.09 9.64 -5.52
N VAL A 367 12.45 10.89 -5.19
CA VAL A 367 11.97 12.07 -5.96
C VAL A 367 12.52 12.06 -7.39
N LYS A 368 13.80 11.71 -7.58
CA LYS A 368 14.36 11.50 -8.93
C LYS A 368 13.58 10.39 -9.65
N GLY A 369 13.25 9.30 -8.94
CA GLY A 369 12.44 8.20 -9.45
C GLY A 369 11.05 8.60 -9.93
N MET A 370 10.42 9.64 -9.33
CA MET A 370 9.17 10.21 -9.79
C MET A 370 9.33 10.99 -11.09
N MET A 371 10.42 11.73 -11.24
CA MET A 371 10.67 12.61 -12.40
C MET A 371 11.13 11.85 -13.66
N ARG A 372 11.87 10.74 -13.51
CA ARG A 372 12.44 9.98 -14.65
C ARG A 372 11.41 9.59 -15.71
N PRO A 373 10.19 9.12 -15.39
CA PRO A 373 9.18 8.80 -16.40
C PRO A 373 8.76 10.02 -17.23
N ILE A 374 8.67 11.19 -16.60
CA ILE A 374 8.28 12.44 -17.24
C ILE A 374 9.38 12.94 -18.19
N TYR A 375 10.63 12.97 -17.75
CA TYR A 375 11.76 13.29 -18.62
C TYR A 375 11.86 12.34 -19.82
N LYS A 376 11.67 11.04 -19.57
CA LYS A 376 11.68 10.04 -20.63
C LYS A 376 10.58 10.27 -21.65
N PHE A 377 9.36 10.60 -21.22
CA PHE A 377 8.27 10.90 -22.13
C PHE A 377 8.51 12.20 -22.89
N ALA A 378 8.95 13.26 -22.22
CA ALA A 378 9.27 14.55 -22.85
C ALA A 378 10.34 14.43 -23.95
N ALA A 379 11.24 13.45 -23.87
CA ALA A 379 12.26 13.16 -24.86
C ALA A 379 11.79 12.32 -26.06
N THR A 380 10.52 11.86 -26.09
CA THR A 380 9.99 11.05 -27.20
C THR A 380 9.39 11.92 -28.30
N ASP A 381 9.35 11.39 -29.54
CA ASP A 381 8.66 12.04 -30.68
C ASP A 381 7.14 12.17 -30.48
N ALA A 382 6.56 11.47 -29.49
CA ALA A 382 5.15 11.55 -29.17
C ALA A 382 4.79 12.85 -28.44
N TRP A 383 5.74 13.41 -27.66
CA TRP A 383 5.58 14.71 -27.00
C TRP A 383 6.05 15.83 -27.91
N LYS A 384 5.10 16.67 -28.34
CA LYS A 384 5.35 17.72 -29.34
C LYS A 384 5.36 19.14 -28.77
N TYR A 385 5.18 19.26 -27.46
CA TYR A 385 5.08 20.56 -26.80
C TYR A 385 6.40 20.95 -26.15
N ASP A 386 6.55 22.25 -25.87
CA ASP A 386 7.73 22.85 -25.25
C ASP A 386 7.58 23.03 -23.72
N PHE A 387 6.59 22.39 -23.12
CA PHE A 387 6.33 22.36 -21.68
C PHE A 387 6.36 20.92 -21.14
N ALA A 388 6.24 20.75 -19.81
CA ALA A 388 6.29 19.44 -19.18
C ALA A 388 4.99 18.63 -19.38
N PRO A 389 5.08 17.31 -19.63
CA PRO A 389 3.92 16.43 -19.67
C PRO A 389 3.26 16.29 -18.29
N HIS A 390 1.94 16.09 -18.27
CA HIS A 390 1.18 15.86 -17.05
C HIS A 390 1.48 14.48 -16.40
N ASP A 391 1.55 13.41 -17.19
CA ASP A 391 1.75 12.03 -16.71
C ASP A 391 2.59 11.20 -17.69
N ALA A 392 2.93 9.98 -17.30
CA ALA A 392 3.67 9.03 -18.15
C ALA A 392 2.84 7.81 -18.60
N GLY A 393 1.54 7.79 -18.33
CA GLY A 393 0.65 6.70 -18.70
C GLY A 393 -0.49 6.50 -17.72
N ARG A 394 -1.18 5.35 -17.82
CA ARG A 394 -2.16 4.92 -16.84
C ARG A 394 -1.64 3.70 -16.10
N TYR A 395 -1.61 3.77 -14.76
CA TYR A 395 -1.05 2.72 -13.93
C TYR A 395 -1.71 1.34 -14.18
N PRO A 396 -0.97 0.26 -14.39
CA PRO A 396 0.49 0.09 -14.28
C PRO A 396 1.26 0.26 -15.61
N LEU A 397 0.66 0.86 -16.65
CA LEU A 397 1.22 1.00 -18.00
C LEU A 397 1.80 2.41 -18.21
N LEU A 398 3.12 2.54 -18.09
CA LEU A 398 3.84 3.80 -18.33
C LEU A 398 4.43 3.81 -19.74
N ASN A 399 3.59 4.08 -20.74
CA ASN A 399 3.96 4.09 -22.16
C ASN A 399 3.78 5.45 -22.84
N GLY A 400 3.65 6.52 -22.07
CA GLY A 400 3.39 7.89 -22.50
C GLY A 400 2.08 8.43 -21.96
N GLN A 401 1.96 9.76 -21.95
CA GLN A 401 0.83 10.47 -21.36
C GLN A 401 -0.52 10.00 -21.93
N VAL A 402 -1.49 9.87 -21.05
CA VAL A 402 -2.89 9.53 -21.39
C VAL A 402 -3.88 10.65 -21.06
N TYR A 403 -3.53 11.56 -20.15
CA TYR A 403 -4.38 12.71 -19.85
C TYR A 403 -4.52 13.61 -21.10
N GLY A 404 -5.77 13.99 -21.40
CA GLY A 404 -6.05 14.76 -22.60
C GLY A 404 -5.87 14.02 -23.94
N LEU A 405 -5.62 12.70 -23.92
CA LEU A 405 -5.50 11.90 -25.14
C LEU A 405 -6.88 11.66 -25.77
N LYS A 406 -7.06 12.07 -27.02
CA LYS A 406 -8.29 11.85 -27.78
C LYS A 406 -7.97 11.42 -29.21
N ASN A 407 -8.49 10.27 -29.60
CA ASN A 407 -8.27 9.70 -30.95
C ASN A 407 -6.78 9.56 -31.34
N GLY A 408 -5.91 9.31 -30.36
CA GLY A 408 -4.46 9.19 -30.59
C GLY A 408 -3.69 10.50 -30.63
N GLU A 409 -4.33 11.62 -30.34
CA GLU A 409 -3.70 12.94 -30.26
C GLU A 409 -3.87 13.54 -28.86
N LEU A 410 -2.79 14.13 -28.33
CA LEU A 410 -2.80 14.89 -27.09
C LEU A 410 -3.33 16.30 -27.37
N LEU A 411 -4.41 16.67 -26.71
CA LEU A 411 -5.08 17.95 -26.91
C LEU A 411 -4.42 19.03 -26.05
N PHE A 412 -3.98 20.13 -26.70
CA PHE A 412 -3.33 21.26 -26.01
C PHE A 412 -4.24 21.89 -24.94
N GLU A 413 -5.53 22.06 -25.22
CA GLU A 413 -6.51 22.63 -24.30
C GLU A 413 -6.81 21.79 -23.06
N LYS A 414 -6.24 20.59 -22.98
CA LYS A 414 -6.33 19.68 -21.83
C LYS A 414 -5.01 19.59 -21.06
N GLN A 415 -3.98 20.34 -21.48
CA GLN A 415 -2.70 20.33 -20.78
C GLN A 415 -2.66 21.41 -19.68
N MET A 416 -1.79 21.22 -18.72
CA MET A 416 -1.54 22.13 -17.59
C MET A 416 -0.09 22.68 -17.65
N PRO A 417 0.26 23.42 -18.70
CA PRO A 417 1.66 23.67 -19.07
C PRO A 417 2.43 24.48 -18.04
N VAL A 418 1.80 25.45 -17.38
CA VAL A 418 2.47 26.31 -16.39
C VAL A 418 2.68 25.57 -15.07
N GLU A 419 1.67 24.83 -14.62
CA GLU A 419 1.74 24.04 -13.39
C GLU A 419 2.80 22.96 -13.51
N GLU A 420 2.76 22.15 -14.56
CA GLU A 420 3.67 21.00 -14.69
C GLU A 420 5.13 21.42 -14.89
N CYS A 421 5.37 22.49 -15.65
CA CYS A 421 6.70 23.07 -15.72
C CYS A 421 7.18 23.58 -14.37
N GLY A 422 6.32 24.27 -13.61
CA GLY A 422 6.63 24.79 -12.29
C GLY A 422 6.95 23.67 -11.30
N ASN A 423 6.09 22.66 -11.26
CA ASN A 423 6.25 21.49 -10.39
C ASN A 423 7.57 20.76 -10.67
N MET A 424 7.85 20.42 -11.92
CA MET A 424 9.09 19.74 -12.30
C MET A 424 10.34 20.54 -11.96
N LEU A 425 10.35 21.84 -12.21
CA LEU A 425 11.49 22.72 -11.88
C LEU A 425 11.71 22.83 -10.37
N ILE A 426 10.64 22.90 -9.57
CA ILE A 426 10.73 22.93 -8.10
C ILE A 426 11.23 21.58 -7.57
N MET A 427 10.71 20.46 -8.09
CA MET A 427 11.16 19.12 -7.73
C MET A 427 12.66 18.95 -7.98
N GLU A 428 13.13 19.35 -9.17
CA GLU A 428 14.54 19.27 -9.54
C GLU A 428 15.43 20.15 -8.65
N ALA A 429 15.04 21.40 -8.44
CA ALA A 429 15.79 22.33 -7.61
C ALA A 429 15.87 21.86 -6.15
N THR A 430 14.77 21.30 -5.61
CA THR A 430 14.74 20.81 -4.23
C THR A 430 15.56 19.54 -4.03
N VAL A 431 15.62 18.65 -5.02
CA VAL A 431 16.55 17.51 -5.02
C VAL A 431 18.00 17.97 -4.97
N ALA A 432 18.38 18.92 -5.84
CA ALA A 432 19.74 19.48 -5.86
C ALA A 432 20.12 20.16 -4.53
N ILE A 433 19.16 20.86 -3.90
CA ILE A 433 19.37 21.49 -2.58
C ILE A 433 19.52 20.42 -1.48
N ALA A 434 18.62 19.42 -1.45
CA ALA A 434 18.62 18.39 -0.42
C ALA A 434 19.86 17.50 -0.47
N THR A 435 20.35 17.18 -1.67
CA THR A 435 21.54 16.32 -1.85
C THR A 435 22.85 17.09 -1.89
N GLY A 436 22.84 18.40 -2.14
CA GLY A 436 24.02 19.20 -2.44
C GLY A 436 24.69 18.83 -3.78
N ASP A 437 23.96 18.13 -4.67
CA ASP A 437 24.44 17.63 -5.96
C ASP A 437 23.44 17.98 -7.08
N ALA A 438 23.91 18.67 -8.11
CA ALA A 438 23.13 19.05 -9.28
C ALA A 438 23.38 18.16 -10.50
N SER A 439 24.01 16.98 -10.35
CA SER A 439 24.33 16.09 -11.46
C SER A 439 23.05 15.65 -12.20
N PHE A 440 22.00 15.31 -11.48
CA PHE A 440 20.72 14.90 -12.05
C PHE A 440 20.07 16.05 -12.85
N ALA A 441 20.11 17.30 -12.35
CA ALA A 441 19.66 18.46 -13.10
C ALA A 441 20.48 18.67 -14.38
N ASN A 442 21.81 18.47 -14.31
CA ASN A 442 22.68 18.63 -15.47
C ASN A 442 22.38 17.62 -16.59
N GLU A 443 21.94 16.43 -16.26
CA GLU A 443 21.50 15.42 -17.26
C GLU A 443 20.28 15.87 -18.05
N HIS A 444 19.43 16.69 -17.45
CA HIS A 444 18.16 17.18 -18.01
C HIS A 444 18.17 18.68 -18.38
N MET A 445 19.33 19.32 -18.37
CA MET A 445 19.44 20.79 -18.49
C MET A 445 18.76 21.37 -19.73
N ASP A 446 18.84 20.68 -20.86
CA ASP A 446 18.25 21.18 -22.13
C ASP A 446 16.71 21.26 -22.03
N VAL A 447 16.05 20.25 -21.45
CA VAL A 447 14.59 20.25 -21.27
C VAL A 447 14.16 21.20 -20.16
N LEU A 448 14.93 21.30 -19.06
CA LEU A 448 14.69 22.28 -18.00
C LEU A 448 14.77 23.73 -18.53
N ASP A 449 15.79 24.04 -19.36
CA ASP A 449 15.94 25.36 -19.98
C ASP A 449 14.78 25.65 -20.94
N GLN A 450 14.26 24.66 -21.65
CA GLN A 450 13.06 24.78 -22.48
C GLN A 450 11.83 25.14 -21.64
N TRP A 451 11.58 24.42 -20.53
CA TRP A 451 10.45 24.68 -19.63
C TRP A 451 10.54 26.05 -18.94
N VAL A 452 11.75 26.48 -18.55
CA VAL A 452 11.98 27.84 -18.03
C VAL A 452 11.63 28.90 -19.09
N LYS A 453 12.04 28.69 -20.34
CA LYS A 453 11.68 29.62 -21.45
C LYS A 453 10.18 29.68 -21.67
N TYR A 454 9.51 28.54 -21.61
CA TYR A 454 8.05 28.47 -21.69
C TYR A 454 7.39 29.30 -20.58
N LEU A 455 7.80 29.11 -19.32
CA LEU A 455 7.27 29.85 -18.17
C LEU A 455 7.51 31.37 -18.28
N ILE A 456 8.68 31.78 -18.76
CA ILE A 456 9.00 33.22 -18.97
C ILE A 456 8.05 33.84 -20.01
N ALA A 457 7.76 33.11 -21.09
CA ALA A 457 6.91 33.58 -22.16
C ALA A 457 5.41 33.56 -21.81
N ASN A 458 4.94 32.51 -21.14
CA ASN A 458 3.51 32.22 -21.01
C ASN A 458 3.01 32.25 -19.56
N GLY A 459 3.87 32.20 -18.54
CA GLY A 459 3.48 31.95 -17.15
C GLY A 459 2.72 33.10 -16.46
N ARG A 460 2.71 34.32 -17.01
CA ARG A 460 2.03 35.48 -16.40
C ARG A 460 0.55 35.60 -16.76
N ASP A 461 0.24 35.29 -18.03
CA ASP A 461 -1.12 35.43 -18.59
C ASP A 461 -1.30 34.34 -19.65
N PRO A 462 -1.44 33.09 -19.21
CA PRO A 462 -1.50 31.98 -20.13
C PRO A 462 -2.86 31.85 -20.81
N GLU A 463 -2.84 31.37 -22.05
CA GLU A 463 -4.04 31.17 -22.86
C GLU A 463 -4.89 30.00 -22.39
N ASN A 464 -4.32 29.11 -21.57
CA ASN A 464 -4.93 27.83 -21.22
C ASN A 464 -4.90 27.59 -19.73
N GLN A 465 -5.60 26.51 -19.31
CA GLN A 465 -5.67 26.02 -17.96
C GLN A 465 -4.27 25.85 -17.34
N LEU A 466 -4.12 26.24 -16.10
CA LEU A 466 -2.83 26.40 -15.42
C LEU A 466 -2.64 25.54 -14.21
N CYS A 467 -3.73 25.08 -13.63
CA CYS A 467 -3.76 24.29 -12.43
C CYS A 467 -4.81 23.20 -12.58
N THR A 468 -4.72 22.18 -11.74
CA THR A 468 -5.69 21.09 -11.73
C THR A 468 -7.10 21.58 -11.41
N ASP A 469 -8.09 20.88 -11.92
CA ASP A 469 -9.52 21.13 -11.68
C ASP A 469 -10.01 20.45 -10.40
N ASP A 470 -9.17 19.68 -9.72
CA ASP A 470 -9.52 18.78 -8.59
C ASP A 470 -9.67 19.48 -7.24
#